data_e4d900f59d685227f33a3cb6207b4a93
#
_entry.id   e4d900f59d685227f33a3cb6207b4a93
#
_cell.length_a   1.000
_cell.length_b   1.000
_cell.length_c   1.000
_cell.angle_alpha   90.00
_cell.angle_beta   90.00
_cell.angle_gamma   90.00
#
_symmetry.space_group_name_H-M   'P 1'
#
loop_
_entity.id
_entity.type
_entity.pdbx_description
1 polymer ?
#
loop_
_entity_poly.entity_id
_entity_poly.type
_entity_poly.pdbx_seq_one_letter_code
_entity_poly.pdbx_strand_id
1 'polypeptide(L)'
;MLKPTIGIEVHCELKTNSKAFSPSANTYGEVPNKMANVIDLGYPGTLPTLNKGLLDLGIKCALVLNCDITGEMFFDRKNYFYPDNPKNYQITQFNTPIGRNGYVSVSYDGIDKNIEIEEIHMEEDTCKSIHEQDHTLLNFNRAGIPLIEIVTKPCISNEKEAVLYLENLREMLLYSGVSDVKIEEGSMRCDLNISLSDSDKLGTKIEVKNIGSISAVKDSILYEIKRQTEMINNGDILREETRRWDEKTGTTILMRVKETGNDYRYFPEPDIPKVEIDDNWIENIKKEIPMMPNEIKETYESLKINDIAIKTLIQNRELNNFFKILILRFLSTKALTMFSKVLDEVITLGE
;
A
#
# COMPACT_ATOMS: atom_id res chain seq x y z
N MET A 1 17.99 -5.88 -26.28
CA MET A 1 16.67 -6.44 -25.87
C MET A 1 16.06 -5.46 -24.91
N LEU A 2 14.82 -5.02 -25.15
CA LEU A 2 14.12 -4.11 -24.25
C LEU A 2 13.92 -4.75 -22.88
N LYS A 3 14.27 -4.00 -21.83
CA LYS A 3 14.13 -4.41 -20.43
C LYS A 3 13.09 -3.53 -19.75
N PRO A 4 12.12 -4.10 -19.06
CA PRO A 4 11.18 -3.32 -18.27
C PRO A 4 11.84 -2.85 -16.98
N THR A 5 11.48 -1.64 -16.57
CA THR A 5 11.78 -1.08 -15.26
C THR A 5 10.48 -0.59 -14.67
N ILE A 6 10.16 -1.10 -13.48
CA ILE A 6 8.87 -0.93 -12.84
C ILE A 6 9.07 -0.36 -11.44
N GLY A 7 8.26 0.64 -11.10
CA GLY A 7 8.03 1.14 -9.76
C GLY A 7 6.55 1.01 -9.40
N ILE A 8 6.26 0.82 -8.12
CA ILE A 8 4.89 0.69 -7.61
C ILE A 8 4.70 1.68 -6.47
N GLU A 9 3.57 2.40 -6.52
CA GLU A 9 3.08 3.25 -5.44
C GLU A 9 1.86 2.57 -4.82
N VAL A 10 1.90 2.35 -3.51
CA VAL A 10 0.81 1.68 -2.78
C VAL A 10 0.25 2.62 -1.72
N HIS A 11 -1.05 2.87 -1.78
CA HIS A 11 -1.79 3.60 -0.76
C HIS A 11 -2.56 2.63 0.10
N CYS A 12 -2.38 2.70 1.42
CA CYS A 12 -3.12 1.88 2.38
C CYS A 12 -3.79 2.76 3.44
N GLU A 13 -5.07 2.49 3.70
CA GLU A 13 -5.78 3.09 4.84
C GLU A 13 -5.22 2.51 6.14
N LEU A 14 -4.89 3.40 7.08
CA LEU A 14 -4.38 3.02 8.39
C LEU A 14 -5.54 2.74 9.36
N LYS A 15 -5.37 1.71 10.18
CA LYS A 15 -6.38 1.23 11.12
C LYS A 15 -6.46 2.07 12.40
N THR A 16 -6.84 3.33 12.27
CA THR A 16 -7.08 4.24 13.39
C THR A 16 -8.56 4.31 13.77
N ASN A 17 -8.87 4.75 14.98
CA ASN A 17 -10.25 4.96 15.42
C ASN A 17 -10.87 6.27 14.89
N SER A 18 -10.02 7.27 14.63
CA SER A 18 -10.43 8.57 14.09
C SER A 18 -9.59 8.94 12.88
N LYS A 19 -10.04 9.94 12.15
CA LYS A 19 -9.35 10.44 10.95
C LYS A 19 -7.97 11.02 11.26
N ALA A 20 -7.18 11.27 10.21
CA ALA A 20 -5.79 11.72 10.32
C ALA A 20 -5.66 13.06 11.07
N PHE A 21 -6.51 14.02 10.71
CA PHE A 21 -6.42 15.39 11.18
C PHE A 21 -7.75 15.93 11.72
N SER A 22 -8.69 15.05 12.06
CA SER A 22 -9.97 15.41 12.67
C SER A 22 -10.48 14.32 13.62
N PRO A 23 -11.38 14.66 14.57
CA PRO A 23 -11.95 13.70 15.51
C PRO A 23 -13.07 12.83 14.92
N SER A 24 -13.45 13.00 13.65
CA SER A 24 -14.45 12.14 13.01
C SER A 24 -14.03 10.67 13.04
N ALA A 25 -14.99 9.77 13.22
CA ALA A 25 -14.70 8.34 13.25
C ALA A 25 -14.18 7.85 11.89
N ASN A 26 -13.20 6.95 11.93
CA ASN A 26 -12.70 6.21 10.78
C ASN A 26 -13.45 4.88 10.71
N THR A 27 -14.60 4.86 10.01
CA THR A 27 -15.47 3.70 9.88
C THR A 27 -15.88 3.47 8.43
N TYR A 28 -15.97 2.20 8.04
CA TYR A 28 -16.39 1.78 6.70
C TYR A 28 -17.92 1.46 6.69
N GLY A 29 -18.58 1.71 5.54
CA GLY A 29 -19.96 1.28 5.29
C GLY A 29 -21.05 2.14 5.91
N GLU A 30 -20.72 3.25 6.55
CA GLU A 30 -21.69 4.17 7.15
C GLU A 30 -22.48 4.99 6.11
N VAL A 31 -23.62 5.50 6.53
CA VAL A 31 -24.46 6.39 5.70
C VAL A 31 -23.60 7.55 5.16
N PRO A 32 -23.69 7.86 3.86
CA PRO A 32 -22.89 8.92 3.25
C PRO A 32 -22.95 10.26 3.99
N ASN A 33 -21.81 10.89 4.16
CA ASN A 33 -21.61 12.20 4.81
C ASN A 33 -21.95 12.26 6.31
N LYS A 34 -22.18 11.11 6.98
CA LYS A 34 -22.46 11.06 8.41
C LYS A 34 -21.19 11.12 9.26
N MET A 35 -20.08 10.56 8.75
CA MET A 35 -18.78 10.53 9.42
C MET A 35 -17.86 11.64 8.92
N ALA A 36 -18.37 12.84 8.80
CA ALA A 36 -17.63 14.03 8.40
C ALA A 36 -18.04 15.22 9.28
N ASN A 37 -17.07 16.02 9.72
CA ASN A 37 -17.27 17.22 10.49
C ASN A 37 -16.77 18.46 9.72
N VAL A 38 -16.85 19.62 10.34
CA VAL A 38 -16.47 20.90 9.72
C VAL A 38 -14.99 20.96 9.30
N ILE A 39 -14.10 20.22 9.98
CA ILE A 39 -12.68 20.13 9.61
C ILE A 39 -12.53 19.31 8.32
N ASP A 40 -13.17 18.13 8.26
CA ASP A 40 -13.15 17.28 7.06
C ASP A 40 -13.73 17.98 5.83
N LEU A 41 -14.69 18.86 6.05
CA LEU A 41 -15.35 19.66 4.99
C LEU A 41 -14.60 20.95 4.63
N GLY A 42 -13.50 21.25 5.30
CA GLY A 42 -12.70 22.44 5.02
C GLY A 42 -13.41 23.76 5.29
N TYR A 43 -14.25 23.84 6.33
CA TYR A 43 -14.95 25.08 6.65
C TYR A 43 -13.97 26.20 7.06
N PRO A 44 -14.24 27.45 6.70
CA PRO A 44 -13.39 28.57 7.09
C PRO A 44 -13.18 28.65 8.60
N GLY A 45 -11.92 28.80 9.03
CA GLY A 45 -11.55 28.95 10.44
C GLY A 45 -11.34 27.61 11.17
N THR A 46 -11.48 26.46 10.52
CA THR A 46 -11.15 25.16 11.11
C THR A 46 -9.65 24.88 11.01
N LEU A 47 -9.10 24.24 12.05
CA LEU A 47 -7.70 23.81 12.11
C LEU A 47 -7.59 22.30 12.22
N PRO A 48 -6.57 21.68 11.60
CA PRO A 48 -6.32 20.25 11.73
C PRO A 48 -5.87 19.88 13.14
N THR A 49 -6.23 18.69 13.60
CA THR A 49 -5.77 18.07 14.86
C THR A 49 -5.10 16.75 14.56
N LEU A 50 -3.80 16.66 14.84
CA LEU A 50 -2.99 15.50 14.53
C LEU A 50 -3.40 14.29 15.37
N ASN A 51 -3.69 13.18 14.72
CA ASN A 51 -4.02 11.91 15.35
C ASN A 51 -2.74 11.15 15.73
N LYS A 52 -2.55 10.89 17.04
CA LYS A 52 -1.39 10.11 17.51
C LYS A 52 -1.35 8.69 16.92
N GLY A 53 -2.50 8.06 16.70
CA GLY A 53 -2.58 6.74 16.09
C GLY A 53 -2.04 6.70 14.65
N LEU A 54 -2.17 7.81 13.89
CA LEU A 54 -1.53 7.96 12.57
C LEU A 54 -0.01 7.84 12.71
N LEU A 55 0.59 8.51 13.71
CA LEU A 55 2.03 8.48 13.96
C LEU A 55 2.49 7.08 14.40
N ASP A 56 1.80 6.49 15.38
CA ASP A 56 2.13 5.15 15.90
C ASP A 56 2.11 4.10 14.78
N LEU A 57 1.08 4.13 13.90
CA LEU A 57 0.97 3.20 12.78
C LEU A 57 1.97 3.51 11.65
N GLY A 58 2.28 4.79 11.41
CA GLY A 58 3.32 5.19 10.46
C GLY A 58 4.70 4.68 10.86
N ILE A 59 5.09 4.86 12.14
CA ILE A 59 6.34 4.32 12.70
C ILE A 59 6.36 2.79 12.60
N LYS A 60 5.25 2.14 12.98
CA LYS A 60 5.12 0.67 12.88
C LYS A 60 5.29 0.18 11.45
N CYS A 61 4.69 0.85 10.47
CA CYS A 61 4.84 0.53 9.06
C CYS A 61 6.29 0.67 8.60
N ALA A 62 6.96 1.77 8.96
CA ALA A 62 8.37 1.99 8.63
C ALA A 62 9.29 0.90 9.22
N LEU A 63 9.06 0.50 10.48
CA LEU A 63 9.80 -0.59 11.12
C LEU A 63 9.62 -1.92 10.41
N VAL A 64 8.37 -2.27 10.10
CA VAL A 64 8.01 -3.55 9.45
C VAL A 64 8.59 -3.63 8.03
N LEU A 65 8.69 -2.51 7.35
CA LEU A 65 9.25 -2.41 6.00
C LEU A 65 10.76 -2.09 5.99
N ASN A 66 11.44 -2.23 7.12
CA ASN A 66 12.89 -2.06 7.27
C ASN A 66 13.39 -0.66 6.86
N CYS A 67 12.59 0.37 7.06
CA CYS A 67 12.96 1.74 6.71
C CYS A 67 13.79 2.41 7.81
N ASP A 68 14.64 3.35 7.40
CA ASP A 68 15.22 4.36 8.27
C ASP A 68 14.10 5.33 8.68
N ILE A 69 13.88 5.49 10.00
CA ILE A 69 12.82 6.37 10.51
C ILE A 69 13.35 7.79 10.66
N THR A 70 12.55 8.76 10.20
CA THR A 70 12.86 10.20 10.34
C THR A 70 12.69 10.64 11.79
N GLY A 71 13.75 11.14 12.43
CA GLY A 71 13.73 11.55 13.85
C GLY A 71 12.97 12.86 14.12
N GLU A 72 12.99 13.81 13.19
CA GLU A 72 12.19 15.03 13.23
C GLU A 72 11.41 15.15 11.93
N MET A 73 10.09 15.23 11.99
CA MET A 73 9.26 15.35 10.81
C MET A 73 8.22 16.46 10.95
N PHE A 74 7.73 16.93 9.82
CA PHE A 74 6.59 17.83 9.70
C PHE A 74 5.73 17.42 8.50
N PHE A 75 4.51 17.91 8.48
CA PHE A 75 3.60 17.72 7.37
C PHE A 75 3.69 18.89 6.40
N ASP A 76 3.40 18.61 5.14
CA ASP A 76 3.34 19.58 4.05
C ASP A 76 1.92 19.66 3.50
N ARG A 77 1.59 20.79 2.88
CA ARG A 77 0.38 20.96 2.07
C ARG A 77 0.68 20.66 0.61
N LYS A 78 -0.05 19.70 0.03
CA LYS A 78 -0.09 19.39 -1.40
C LYS A 78 -1.30 20.12 -2.00
N ASN A 79 -1.07 21.23 -2.70
CA ASN A 79 -2.16 22.09 -3.16
C ASN A 79 -2.67 21.67 -4.53
N TYR A 80 -3.96 21.38 -4.62
CA TYR A 80 -4.66 21.16 -5.89
C TYR A 80 -6.17 21.33 -5.71
N PHE A 81 -6.84 21.77 -6.79
CA PHE A 81 -8.27 22.01 -6.80
C PHE A 81 -8.98 20.88 -7.51
N TYR A 82 -9.76 20.14 -6.75
CA TYR A 82 -10.61 19.09 -7.29
C TYR A 82 -11.85 18.92 -6.41
N PRO A 83 -13.02 18.53 -6.96
CA PRO A 83 -14.26 18.45 -6.18
C PRO A 83 -14.20 17.54 -4.95
N ASP A 84 -13.35 16.50 -4.97
CA ASP A 84 -13.17 15.56 -3.86
C ASP A 84 -12.19 16.05 -2.78
N ASN A 85 -11.54 17.20 -2.99
CA ASN A 85 -10.59 17.80 -2.07
C ASN A 85 -11.15 19.07 -1.42
N PRO A 86 -11.91 18.96 -0.31
CA PRO A 86 -12.72 20.06 0.22
C PRO A 86 -11.89 21.24 0.74
N LYS A 87 -10.66 21.01 1.20
CA LYS A 87 -9.74 22.05 1.67
C LYS A 87 -8.95 22.72 0.55
N ASN A 88 -9.03 22.19 -0.68
CA ASN A 88 -8.17 22.53 -1.82
C ASN A 88 -6.68 22.21 -1.61
N TYR A 89 -6.35 21.51 -0.54
CA TYR A 89 -5.04 20.91 -0.29
C TYR A 89 -5.22 19.61 0.47
N GLN A 90 -4.24 18.74 0.36
CA GLN A 90 -4.11 17.50 1.12
C GLN A 90 -2.91 17.65 2.06
N ILE A 91 -3.07 17.27 3.32
CA ILE A 91 -1.95 17.19 4.26
C ILE A 91 -1.23 15.88 4.01
N THR A 92 0.07 15.97 3.75
CA THR A 92 0.94 14.84 3.40
C THR A 92 2.36 15.10 3.94
N GLN A 93 3.34 14.28 3.53
CA GLN A 93 4.75 14.50 3.83
C GLN A 93 5.54 14.53 2.52
N PHE A 94 6.19 15.62 2.20
CA PHE A 94 7.03 15.76 1.02
C PHE A 94 8.51 15.84 1.41
N ASN A 95 8.84 16.70 2.37
CA ASN A 95 10.22 16.96 2.76
C ASN A 95 10.75 15.95 3.78
N THR A 96 9.89 15.51 4.70
CA THR A 96 10.26 14.63 5.81
C THR A 96 9.32 13.42 5.90
N PRO A 97 9.38 12.48 4.94
CA PRO A 97 8.61 11.24 4.99
C PRO A 97 8.97 10.46 6.26
N ILE A 98 8.02 9.69 6.80
CA ILE A 98 8.21 8.94 8.04
C ILE A 98 9.31 7.88 7.93
N GLY A 99 9.51 7.30 6.74
CA GLY A 99 10.51 6.28 6.51
C GLY A 99 11.15 6.39 5.13
N ARG A 100 12.43 5.99 5.03
CA ARG A 100 13.18 5.92 3.78
C ARG A 100 14.01 4.66 3.71
N ASN A 101 14.49 4.32 2.50
CA ASN A 101 15.46 3.26 2.25
C ASN A 101 15.05 1.88 2.78
N GLY A 102 13.75 1.59 2.80
CA GLY A 102 13.24 0.29 3.22
C GLY A 102 13.30 -0.77 2.12
N TYR A 103 12.78 -1.95 2.45
CA TYR A 103 12.64 -3.01 1.45
C TYR A 103 11.60 -4.06 1.84
N VAL A 104 11.12 -4.79 0.82
CA VAL A 104 10.37 -6.03 0.96
C VAL A 104 11.11 -7.13 0.20
N SER A 105 11.45 -8.22 0.89
CA SER A 105 12.13 -9.36 0.27
C SER A 105 11.13 -10.22 -0.52
N VAL A 106 11.53 -10.65 -1.71
CA VAL A 106 10.80 -11.60 -2.57
C VAL A 106 11.73 -12.75 -2.98
N SER A 107 11.16 -13.96 -3.06
CA SER A 107 11.89 -15.17 -3.46
C SER A 107 11.11 -15.89 -4.54
N TYR A 108 11.73 -16.15 -5.68
CA TYR A 108 11.13 -16.89 -6.80
C TYR A 108 12.20 -17.57 -7.66
N ASP A 109 11.90 -18.74 -8.17
CA ASP A 109 12.79 -19.50 -9.08
C ASP A 109 14.24 -19.63 -8.56
N GLY A 110 14.44 -19.67 -7.21
CA GLY A 110 15.77 -19.74 -6.59
C GLY A 110 16.51 -18.40 -6.53
N ILE A 111 15.83 -17.29 -6.82
CA ILE A 111 16.37 -15.92 -6.72
C ILE A 111 15.76 -15.25 -5.51
N ASP A 112 16.61 -14.72 -4.64
CA ASP A 112 16.22 -13.83 -3.53
C ASP A 112 16.55 -12.39 -3.91
N LYS A 113 15.57 -11.49 -3.77
CA LYS A 113 15.73 -10.08 -4.11
C LYS A 113 14.99 -9.19 -3.12
N ASN A 114 15.61 -8.07 -2.75
CA ASN A 114 14.95 -7.00 -2.02
C ASN A 114 14.38 -6.00 -3.02
N ILE A 115 13.07 -5.80 -2.97
CA ILE A 115 12.42 -4.69 -3.67
C ILE A 115 12.55 -3.47 -2.78
N GLU A 116 13.35 -2.52 -3.22
CA GLU A 116 13.70 -1.34 -2.46
C GLU A 116 12.52 -0.36 -2.39
N ILE A 117 12.25 0.14 -1.19
CA ILE A 117 11.32 1.23 -0.93
C ILE A 117 12.13 2.53 -0.88
N GLU A 118 11.72 3.50 -1.67
CA GLU A 118 12.34 4.82 -1.67
C GLU A 118 11.93 5.60 -0.43
N GLU A 119 10.61 5.72 -0.22
CA GLU A 119 10.06 6.43 0.91
C GLU A 119 8.64 5.99 1.25
N ILE A 120 8.22 6.33 2.47
CA ILE A 120 6.89 6.10 3.00
C ILE A 120 6.39 7.43 3.55
N HIS A 121 5.21 7.87 3.10
CA HIS A 121 4.60 9.10 3.62
C HIS A 121 3.27 8.83 4.30
N MET A 122 2.99 9.57 5.36
CA MET A 122 1.67 9.64 5.97
C MET A 122 0.88 10.78 5.33
N GLU A 123 -0.39 10.54 5.03
CA GLU A 123 -1.28 11.53 4.42
C GLU A 123 -2.75 11.28 4.79
N GLU A 124 -3.64 12.09 4.27
CA GLU A 124 -5.09 11.92 4.38
C GLU A 124 -5.72 11.60 3.02
N ASP A 125 -6.77 10.78 3.00
CA ASP A 125 -7.52 10.51 1.77
C ASP A 125 -8.48 11.66 1.43
N THR A 126 -8.86 11.74 0.16
CA THR A 126 -9.90 12.64 -0.34
C THR A 126 -11.29 12.02 -0.24
N CYS A 127 -12.35 12.78 -0.52
CA CYS A 127 -13.69 12.21 -0.49
C CYS A 127 -13.91 11.20 -1.64
N LYS A 128 -14.87 10.31 -1.46
CA LYS A 128 -15.25 9.34 -2.49
C LYS A 128 -16.18 10.01 -3.51
N SER A 129 -15.76 10.02 -4.77
CA SER A 129 -16.59 10.45 -5.90
C SER A 129 -17.35 9.26 -6.49
N ILE A 130 -18.66 9.41 -6.64
CA ILE A 130 -19.56 8.42 -7.26
C ILE A 130 -20.13 9.07 -8.51
N HIS A 131 -19.64 8.59 -9.66
CA HIS A 131 -20.04 9.14 -10.97
C HIS A 131 -21.32 8.46 -11.45
N GLU A 132 -22.35 9.27 -11.72
CA GLU A 132 -23.60 8.88 -12.37
C GLU A 132 -23.67 9.47 -13.77
N GLN A 133 -24.78 9.25 -14.48
CA GLN A 133 -24.86 9.62 -15.91
C GLN A 133 -24.70 11.13 -16.17
N ASP A 134 -25.28 11.97 -15.29
CA ASP A 134 -25.38 13.42 -15.46
C ASP A 134 -24.79 14.22 -14.28
N HIS A 135 -24.38 13.54 -13.20
CA HIS A 135 -23.84 14.20 -12.02
C HIS A 135 -22.85 13.31 -11.25
N THR A 136 -22.14 13.90 -10.31
CA THR A 136 -21.24 13.19 -9.40
C THR A 136 -21.65 13.47 -7.96
N LEU A 137 -21.86 12.39 -7.19
CA LEU A 137 -22.11 12.48 -5.76
C LEU A 137 -20.79 12.43 -5.02
N LEU A 138 -20.67 13.20 -3.94
CA LEU A 138 -19.51 13.25 -3.08
C LEU A 138 -19.85 12.68 -1.70
N ASN A 139 -19.08 11.67 -1.27
CA ASN A 139 -19.20 11.10 0.06
C ASN A 139 -17.95 11.43 0.89
N PHE A 140 -18.10 12.40 1.80
CA PHE A 140 -17.03 12.91 2.65
C PHE A 140 -16.68 11.99 3.83
N ASN A 141 -17.33 10.86 4.00
CA ASN A 141 -16.92 9.88 5.02
C ASN A 141 -15.46 9.46 4.82
N ARG A 142 -15.00 9.39 3.57
CA ARG A 142 -13.59 9.04 3.26
C ARG A 142 -12.63 10.21 3.42
N ALA A 143 -13.07 11.46 3.25
CA ALA A 143 -12.20 12.63 3.40
C ALA A 143 -11.54 12.66 4.77
N GLY A 144 -10.22 12.75 4.81
CA GLY A 144 -9.43 12.75 6.04
C GLY A 144 -9.13 11.37 6.63
N ILE A 145 -9.51 10.25 5.97
CA ILE A 145 -9.08 8.92 6.41
C ILE A 145 -7.54 8.85 6.36
N PRO A 146 -6.90 8.35 7.43
CA PRO A 146 -5.45 8.21 7.45
C PRO A 146 -4.95 7.26 6.39
N LEU A 147 -4.03 7.71 5.56
CA LEU A 147 -3.34 6.91 4.55
C LEU A 147 -1.85 6.83 4.83
N ILE A 148 -1.27 5.75 4.33
CA ILE A 148 0.16 5.64 4.12
C ILE A 148 0.42 5.34 2.66
N GLU A 149 1.30 6.13 2.03
CA GLU A 149 1.80 5.91 0.69
C GLU A 149 3.18 5.28 0.77
N ILE A 150 3.37 4.15 0.09
CA ILE A 150 4.61 3.38 0.05
C ILE A 150 5.11 3.40 -1.39
N VAL A 151 6.25 4.03 -1.63
CA VAL A 151 6.83 4.23 -2.96
C VAL A 151 8.06 3.37 -3.12
N THR A 152 8.08 2.48 -4.11
CA THR A 152 9.28 1.71 -4.44
C THR A 152 10.22 2.50 -5.32
N LYS A 153 11.52 2.20 -5.23
CA LYS A 153 12.43 2.56 -6.31
C LYS A 153 12.06 1.81 -7.60
N PRO A 154 12.45 2.31 -8.78
CA PRO A 154 12.23 1.62 -10.05
C PRO A 154 13.17 0.42 -10.20
N CYS A 155 12.99 -0.61 -9.37
CA CYS A 155 13.88 -1.77 -9.26
C CYS A 155 13.21 -3.11 -9.61
N ILE A 156 11.89 -3.12 -9.87
CA ILE A 156 11.13 -4.30 -10.25
C ILE A 156 11.35 -4.55 -11.75
N SER A 157 11.63 -5.79 -12.14
CA SER A 157 12.05 -6.16 -13.49
C SER A 157 11.04 -6.99 -14.27
N ASN A 158 10.02 -7.54 -13.62
CA ASN A 158 9.01 -8.39 -14.24
C ASN A 158 7.72 -8.46 -13.39
N GLU A 159 6.70 -9.07 -13.97
CA GLU A 159 5.39 -9.22 -13.32
C GLU A 159 5.39 -10.14 -12.10
N LYS A 160 6.29 -11.14 -12.05
CA LYS A 160 6.38 -12.05 -10.88
C LYS A 160 6.89 -11.29 -9.66
N GLU A 161 7.94 -10.48 -9.83
CA GLU A 161 8.47 -9.63 -8.76
C GLU A 161 7.41 -8.67 -8.24
N ALA A 162 6.64 -8.04 -9.14
CA ALA A 162 5.58 -7.10 -8.77
C ALA A 162 4.47 -7.78 -7.95
N VAL A 163 4.02 -8.97 -8.38
CA VAL A 163 2.99 -9.75 -7.67
C VAL A 163 3.48 -10.15 -6.29
N LEU A 164 4.67 -10.76 -6.19
CA LEU A 164 5.24 -11.19 -4.92
C LEU A 164 5.49 -10.02 -3.96
N TYR A 165 5.95 -8.88 -4.48
CA TYR A 165 6.09 -7.67 -3.69
C TYR A 165 4.76 -7.26 -3.05
N LEU A 166 3.68 -7.18 -3.85
CA LEU A 166 2.37 -6.77 -3.36
C LEU A 166 1.75 -7.79 -2.40
N GLU A 167 1.91 -9.09 -2.66
CA GLU A 167 1.46 -10.15 -1.76
C GLU A 167 2.18 -10.06 -0.41
N ASN A 168 3.52 -9.99 -0.41
CA ASN A 168 4.33 -9.90 0.80
C ASN A 168 4.05 -8.59 1.56
N LEU A 169 3.99 -7.45 0.85
CA LEU A 169 3.62 -6.17 1.45
C LEU A 169 2.26 -6.24 2.15
N ARG A 170 1.25 -6.79 1.47
CA ARG A 170 -0.09 -6.96 2.01
C ARG A 170 -0.07 -7.81 3.28
N GLU A 171 0.63 -8.94 3.27
CA GLU A 171 0.78 -9.79 4.45
C GLU A 171 1.48 -9.07 5.60
N MET A 172 2.57 -8.35 5.34
CA MET A 172 3.31 -7.59 6.35
C MET A 172 2.44 -6.52 7.01
N LEU A 173 1.67 -5.74 6.23
CA LEU A 173 0.77 -4.70 6.74
C LEU A 173 -0.40 -5.31 7.54
N LEU A 174 -0.95 -6.44 7.09
CA LEU A 174 -2.02 -7.15 7.80
C LEU A 174 -1.55 -7.70 9.15
N TYR A 175 -0.39 -8.38 9.16
CA TYR A 175 0.15 -9.01 10.38
C TYR A 175 0.57 -7.99 11.42
N SER A 176 1.19 -6.91 11.00
CA SER A 176 1.56 -5.80 11.90
C SER A 176 0.34 -5.07 12.49
N GLY A 177 -0.83 -5.23 11.88
CA GLY A 177 -2.06 -4.53 12.27
C GLY A 177 -2.08 -3.06 11.84
N VAL A 178 -1.24 -2.67 10.90
CA VAL A 178 -1.18 -1.32 10.34
C VAL A 178 -2.41 -1.01 9.49
N SER A 179 -2.85 -1.98 8.67
CA SER A 179 -4.00 -1.86 7.77
C SER A 179 -4.77 -3.18 7.67
N ASP A 180 -6.04 -3.12 7.30
CA ASP A 180 -6.83 -4.31 6.94
C ASP A 180 -6.58 -4.77 5.48
N VAL A 181 -5.90 -3.96 4.67
CA VAL A 181 -5.43 -4.22 3.29
C VAL A 181 -6.45 -4.90 2.37
N LYS A 182 -7.69 -4.46 2.45
CA LYS A 182 -8.80 -4.97 1.65
C LYS A 182 -8.92 -4.18 0.35
N ILE A 183 -8.44 -4.76 -0.74
CA ILE A 183 -8.46 -4.11 -2.05
C ILE A 183 -9.91 -3.88 -2.51
N GLU A 184 -10.80 -4.83 -2.24
CA GLU A 184 -12.22 -4.79 -2.62
C GLU A 184 -13.00 -3.65 -1.93
N GLU A 185 -12.57 -3.27 -0.72
CA GLU A 185 -13.14 -2.15 0.02
C GLU A 185 -12.41 -0.82 -0.30
N GLY A 186 -11.31 -0.88 -1.08
CA GLY A 186 -10.49 0.28 -1.46
C GLY A 186 -9.51 0.72 -0.37
N SER A 187 -9.32 -0.08 0.71
CA SER A 187 -8.35 0.24 1.77
C SER A 187 -6.90 -0.04 1.38
N MET A 188 -6.67 -0.68 0.22
CA MET A 188 -5.38 -0.80 -0.44
C MET A 188 -5.54 -0.53 -1.93
N ARG A 189 -4.74 0.36 -2.48
CA ARG A 189 -4.73 0.74 -3.91
C ARG A 189 -3.29 0.78 -4.38
N CYS A 190 -3.05 0.47 -5.64
CA CYS A 190 -1.71 0.61 -6.24
C CYS A 190 -1.76 1.28 -7.59
N ASP A 191 -0.73 2.07 -7.85
CA ASP A 191 -0.42 2.67 -9.13
C ASP A 191 0.90 2.09 -9.62
N LEU A 192 0.96 1.80 -10.91
CA LEU A 192 2.10 1.19 -11.57
C LEU A 192 2.82 2.23 -12.42
N ASN A 193 4.12 2.37 -12.26
CA ASN A 193 4.99 3.12 -13.13
C ASN A 193 5.86 2.14 -13.94
N ILE A 194 5.77 2.14 -15.26
CA ILE A 194 6.50 1.21 -16.11
C ILE A 194 7.17 1.92 -17.28
N SER A 195 8.41 1.54 -17.58
CA SER A 195 9.15 2.00 -18.76
C SER A 195 9.93 0.84 -19.37
N LEU A 196 10.19 0.91 -20.67
CA LEU A 196 11.05 -0.01 -21.40
C LEU A 196 12.27 0.73 -21.94
N SER A 197 13.47 0.11 -21.82
CA SER A 197 14.70 0.62 -22.39
C SER A 197 15.59 -0.52 -22.90
N ASP A 198 16.38 -0.26 -23.92
CA ASP A 198 17.46 -1.14 -24.42
C ASP A 198 18.83 -0.78 -23.85
N SER A 199 18.90 0.23 -23.00
CA SER A 199 20.10 0.76 -22.36
C SER A 199 19.96 0.78 -20.84
N ASP A 200 20.99 1.23 -20.12
CA ASP A 200 20.98 1.39 -18.67
C ASP A 200 20.23 2.67 -18.21
N LYS A 201 19.77 3.49 -19.16
CA LYS A 201 18.92 4.64 -18.86
C LYS A 201 17.45 4.21 -18.82
N LEU A 202 16.70 4.82 -17.92
CA LEU A 202 15.26 4.62 -17.88
C LEU A 202 14.61 5.06 -19.20
N GLY A 203 13.61 4.29 -19.65
CA GLY A 203 12.75 4.67 -20.76
C GLY A 203 11.69 5.69 -20.35
N THR A 204 10.79 5.99 -21.27
CA THR A 204 9.65 6.90 -21.02
C THR A 204 8.68 6.28 -20.03
N LYS A 205 8.41 6.99 -18.93
CA LYS A 205 7.53 6.53 -17.85
C LYS A 205 6.05 6.56 -18.27
N ILE A 206 5.40 5.43 -18.12
CA ILE A 206 3.94 5.29 -18.24
C ILE A 206 3.38 4.96 -16.86
N GLU A 207 2.46 5.78 -16.39
CA GLU A 207 1.73 5.57 -15.15
C GLU A 207 0.40 4.86 -15.44
N VAL A 208 0.14 3.73 -14.78
CA VAL A 208 -1.13 2.99 -14.91
C VAL A 208 -1.86 3.02 -13.58
N LYS A 209 -3.08 3.55 -13.61
CA LYS A 209 -3.97 3.71 -12.45
C LYS A 209 -5.20 2.79 -12.53
N ASN A 210 -5.99 2.79 -11.46
CA ASN A 210 -7.26 2.08 -11.39
C ASN A 210 -7.11 0.56 -11.53
N ILE A 211 -6.12 0.01 -10.84
CA ILE A 211 -5.83 -1.42 -10.83
C ILE A 211 -6.53 -2.05 -9.62
N GLY A 212 -7.58 -2.84 -9.88
CA GLY A 212 -8.50 -3.34 -8.85
C GLY A 212 -8.06 -4.62 -8.13
N SER A 213 -6.97 -5.26 -8.56
CA SER A 213 -6.47 -6.51 -7.94
C SER A 213 -4.99 -6.75 -8.25
N ILE A 214 -4.34 -7.61 -7.46
CA ILE A 214 -2.95 -8.02 -7.72
C ILE A 214 -2.85 -8.77 -9.07
N SER A 215 -3.87 -9.54 -9.45
CA SER A 215 -3.92 -10.16 -10.79
C SER A 215 -3.96 -9.10 -11.89
N ALA A 216 -4.74 -8.04 -11.72
CA ALA A 216 -4.81 -6.94 -12.67
C ALA A 216 -3.47 -6.18 -12.80
N VAL A 217 -2.66 -6.13 -11.72
CA VAL A 217 -1.28 -5.60 -11.80
C VAL A 217 -0.44 -6.43 -12.77
N LYS A 218 -0.45 -7.76 -12.61
CA LYS A 218 0.25 -8.68 -13.52
C LYS A 218 -0.17 -8.45 -14.97
N ASP A 219 -1.47 -8.45 -15.23
CA ASP A 219 -2.02 -8.33 -16.58
C ASP A 219 -1.70 -6.96 -17.19
N SER A 220 -1.76 -5.89 -16.40
CA SER A 220 -1.40 -4.54 -16.86
C SER A 220 0.08 -4.40 -17.21
N ILE A 221 0.98 -5.04 -16.43
CA ILE A 221 2.42 -5.09 -16.73
C ILE A 221 2.67 -5.82 -18.06
N LEU A 222 2.10 -7.00 -18.24
CA LEU A 222 2.27 -7.78 -19.46
C LEU A 222 1.73 -7.04 -20.70
N TYR A 223 0.57 -6.38 -20.56
CA TYR A 223 0.00 -5.57 -21.61
C TYR A 223 0.90 -4.37 -21.97
N GLU A 224 1.37 -3.61 -20.97
CA GLU A 224 2.22 -2.44 -21.21
C GLU A 224 3.58 -2.82 -21.81
N ILE A 225 4.19 -3.90 -21.37
CA ILE A 225 5.42 -4.41 -21.99
C ILE A 225 5.19 -4.67 -23.49
N LYS A 226 4.10 -5.36 -23.82
CA LYS A 226 3.76 -5.64 -25.23
C LYS A 226 3.51 -4.35 -26.00
N ARG A 227 2.64 -3.47 -25.50
CA ARG A 227 2.26 -2.20 -26.16
C ARG A 227 3.48 -1.31 -26.43
N GLN A 228 4.30 -1.08 -25.40
CA GLN A 228 5.49 -0.23 -25.51
C GLN A 228 6.52 -0.85 -26.47
N THR A 229 6.69 -2.19 -26.44
CA THR A 229 7.59 -2.90 -27.36
C THR A 229 7.15 -2.72 -28.82
N GLU A 230 5.86 -2.86 -29.10
CA GLU A 230 5.31 -2.66 -30.44
C GLU A 230 5.53 -1.21 -30.93
N MET A 231 5.25 -0.22 -30.08
CA MET A 231 5.47 1.20 -30.42
C MET A 231 6.96 1.50 -30.70
N ILE A 232 7.86 1.03 -29.84
CA ILE A 232 9.31 1.25 -30.01
C ILE A 232 9.81 0.60 -31.32
N ASN A 233 9.39 -0.64 -31.59
CA ASN A 233 9.79 -1.35 -32.82
C ASN A 233 9.24 -0.71 -34.11
N ASN A 234 8.07 -0.08 -34.03
CA ASN A 234 7.50 0.67 -35.15
C ASN A 234 8.14 2.05 -35.35
N GLY A 235 8.98 2.51 -34.43
CA GLY A 235 9.56 3.85 -34.43
C GLY A 235 8.61 4.94 -33.93
N ASP A 236 7.52 4.55 -33.23
CA ASP A 236 6.60 5.48 -32.60
C ASP A 236 7.23 6.14 -31.37
N ILE A 237 6.86 7.38 -31.10
CA ILE A 237 7.37 8.14 -29.95
C ILE A 237 6.48 7.85 -28.73
N LEU A 238 7.06 7.21 -27.73
CA LEU A 238 6.43 7.13 -26.41
C LEU A 238 6.51 8.49 -25.71
N ARG A 239 5.41 8.92 -25.12
CA ARG A 239 5.33 10.13 -24.28
C ARG A 239 4.97 9.73 -22.86
N GLU A 240 5.32 10.56 -21.91
CA GLU A 240 4.87 10.36 -20.53
C GLU A 240 3.35 10.46 -20.46
N GLU A 241 2.71 9.38 -20.08
CA GLU A 241 1.25 9.22 -20.06
C GLU A 241 0.77 8.72 -18.72
N THR A 242 -0.42 9.18 -18.31
CA THR A 242 -1.25 8.50 -17.30
C THR A 242 -2.32 7.72 -18.04
N ARG A 243 -2.39 6.43 -17.77
CA ARG A 243 -3.35 5.50 -18.34
C ARG A 243 -4.16 4.86 -17.20
N ARG A 244 -5.32 4.28 -17.49
CA ARG A 244 -6.09 3.46 -16.55
C ARG A 244 -6.19 2.04 -17.05
N TRP A 245 -6.14 1.09 -16.16
CA TRP A 245 -6.46 -0.30 -16.49
C TRP A 245 -7.96 -0.46 -16.73
N ASP A 246 -8.34 -1.18 -17.76
CA ASP A 246 -9.72 -1.55 -18.09
C ASP A 246 -9.85 -3.08 -18.07
N GLU A 247 -10.40 -3.60 -16.98
CA GLU A 247 -10.56 -5.05 -16.79
C GLU A 247 -11.45 -5.71 -17.84
N LYS A 248 -12.43 -4.95 -18.41
CA LYS A 248 -13.36 -5.48 -19.41
C LYS A 248 -12.66 -5.80 -20.74
N THR A 249 -11.73 -4.96 -21.13
CA THR A 249 -10.98 -5.11 -22.39
C THR A 249 -9.62 -5.76 -22.20
N GLY A 250 -9.11 -5.86 -20.97
CA GLY A 250 -7.75 -6.31 -20.68
C GLY A 250 -6.68 -5.38 -21.28
N THR A 251 -6.93 -4.08 -21.32
CA THR A 251 -6.05 -3.08 -21.93
C THR A 251 -5.89 -1.85 -21.05
N THR A 252 -4.85 -1.05 -21.30
CA THR A 252 -4.73 0.28 -20.71
C THR A 252 -5.35 1.34 -21.63
N ILE A 253 -6.09 2.29 -21.08
CA ILE A 253 -6.74 3.38 -21.81
C ILE A 253 -6.07 4.70 -21.42
N LEU A 254 -5.69 5.51 -22.41
CA LEU A 254 -5.09 6.82 -22.19
C LEU A 254 -6.07 7.74 -21.43
N MET A 255 -5.60 8.33 -20.36
CA MET A 255 -6.32 9.38 -19.62
C MET A 255 -5.78 10.77 -19.96
N ARG A 256 -4.46 10.93 -19.91
CA ARG A 256 -3.80 12.21 -20.22
C ARG A 256 -2.35 11.99 -20.64
N VAL A 257 -1.83 12.90 -21.44
CA VAL A 257 -0.39 13.04 -21.71
C VAL A 257 0.15 14.08 -20.74
N LYS A 258 1.29 13.79 -20.09
CA LYS A 258 1.95 14.74 -19.18
C LYS A 258 2.81 15.69 -20.00
N GLU A 259 2.29 16.88 -20.32
CA GLU A 259 3.07 17.92 -21.01
C GLU A 259 4.02 18.67 -20.07
N THR A 260 3.60 18.83 -18.80
CA THR A 260 4.41 19.38 -17.70
C THR A 260 4.01 18.70 -16.39
N GLY A 261 4.96 18.52 -15.49
CA GLY A 261 4.66 18.01 -14.14
C GLY A 261 3.66 18.92 -13.42
N ASN A 262 2.74 18.34 -12.67
CA ASN A 262 1.84 19.13 -11.82
C ASN A 262 2.67 19.81 -10.74
N ASP A 263 2.67 21.13 -10.72
CA ASP A 263 3.24 21.92 -9.63
C ASP A 263 2.22 22.00 -8.49
N TYR A 264 2.40 21.15 -7.48
CA TYR A 264 1.53 21.14 -6.28
C TYR A 264 1.88 22.22 -5.28
N ARG A 265 2.93 23.02 -5.52
CA ARG A 265 3.35 24.15 -4.66
C ARG A 265 3.38 23.73 -3.19
N TYR A 266 4.14 22.66 -2.91
CA TYR A 266 4.31 22.16 -1.55
C TYR A 266 4.89 23.22 -0.63
N PHE A 267 4.35 23.33 0.58
CA PHE A 267 4.91 24.11 1.68
C PHE A 267 4.52 23.47 3.02
N PRO A 268 5.30 23.69 4.10
CA PRO A 268 5.01 23.12 5.41
C PRO A 268 3.61 23.50 5.91
N GLU A 269 2.89 22.53 6.50
CA GLU A 269 1.60 22.76 7.14
C GLU A 269 1.79 23.59 8.41
N PRO A 270 1.34 24.85 8.45
CA PRO A 270 1.66 25.75 9.55
C PRO A 270 0.90 25.46 10.84
N ASP A 271 -0.23 24.75 10.75
CA ASP A 271 -1.13 24.52 11.87
C ASP A 271 -0.84 23.20 12.61
N ILE A 272 0.10 22.40 12.10
CA ILE A 272 0.60 21.19 12.76
C ILE A 272 2.07 21.41 13.16
N PRO A 273 2.40 21.35 14.47
CA PRO A 273 3.79 21.50 14.90
C PRO A 273 4.65 20.34 14.41
N LYS A 274 5.95 20.56 14.37
CA LYS A 274 6.93 19.50 14.14
C LYS A 274 6.77 18.39 15.18
N VAL A 275 7.01 17.17 14.76
CA VAL A 275 6.96 15.97 15.59
C VAL A 275 8.38 15.43 15.75
N GLU A 276 8.83 15.28 16.97
CA GLU A 276 10.07 14.61 17.32
C GLU A 276 9.77 13.15 17.64
N ILE A 277 10.44 12.23 16.96
CA ILE A 277 10.33 10.79 17.14
C ILE A 277 11.61 10.31 17.80
N ASP A 278 11.54 10.07 19.10
CA ASP A 278 12.67 9.61 19.90
C ASP A 278 12.81 8.07 19.87
N ASP A 279 14.01 7.59 20.27
CA ASP A 279 14.32 6.17 20.30
C ASP A 279 13.38 5.39 21.25
N ASN A 280 12.91 6.01 22.34
CA ASN A 280 12.00 5.36 23.28
C ASN A 280 10.64 5.11 22.63
N TRP A 281 10.15 6.04 21.82
CA TRP A 281 8.90 5.85 21.10
C TRP A 281 9.04 4.71 20.08
N ILE A 282 10.13 4.73 19.29
CA ILE A 282 10.44 3.67 18.32
C ILE A 282 10.52 2.30 19.01
N GLU A 283 11.27 2.18 20.11
CA GLU A 283 11.42 0.91 20.85
C GLU A 283 10.10 0.42 21.47
N ASN A 284 9.23 1.33 21.90
CA ASN A 284 7.91 0.95 22.39
C ASN A 284 7.03 0.38 21.28
N ILE A 285 6.99 1.03 20.11
CA ILE A 285 6.24 0.52 18.94
C ILE A 285 6.82 -0.82 18.49
N LYS A 286 8.13 -0.97 18.45
CA LYS A 286 8.81 -2.22 18.07
C LYS A 286 8.40 -3.42 18.93
N LYS A 287 8.20 -3.22 20.24
CA LYS A 287 7.73 -4.27 21.15
C LYS A 287 6.29 -4.72 20.86
N GLU A 288 5.49 -3.89 20.19
CA GLU A 288 4.12 -4.21 19.83
C GLU A 288 4.01 -4.96 18.47
N ILE A 289 5.11 -5.05 17.71
CA ILE A 289 5.12 -5.75 16.44
C ILE A 289 5.02 -7.25 16.72
N PRO A 290 3.99 -7.95 16.18
CA PRO A 290 3.88 -9.39 16.36
C PRO A 290 4.92 -10.12 15.49
N MET A 291 5.08 -11.41 15.71
CA MET A 291 5.86 -12.27 14.83
C MET A 291 5.38 -12.15 13.39
N MET A 292 6.29 -11.80 12.48
CA MET A 292 5.97 -11.50 11.09
C MET A 292 5.88 -12.77 10.23
N PRO A 293 5.25 -12.74 9.03
CA PRO A 293 5.04 -13.90 8.18
C PRO A 293 6.29 -14.74 7.91
N ASN A 294 7.43 -14.12 7.66
CA ASN A 294 8.69 -14.84 7.43
C ASN A 294 9.16 -15.59 8.68
N GLU A 295 9.09 -14.97 9.86
CA GLU A 295 9.45 -15.62 11.14
C GLU A 295 8.49 -16.77 11.47
N ILE A 296 7.20 -16.60 11.13
CA ILE A 296 6.18 -17.64 11.27
C ILE A 296 6.52 -18.83 10.36
N LYS A 297 6.87 -18.54 9.10
CA LYS A 297 7.26 -19.55 8.12
C LYS A 297 8.45 -20.36 8.62
N GLU A 298 9.55 -19.70 8.99
CA GLU A 298 10.75 -20.37 9.53
C GLU A 298 10.43 -21.23 10.76
N THR A 299 9.59 -20.68 11.67
CA THR A 299 9.15 -21.42 12.87
C THR A 299 8.42 -22.70 12.48
N TYR A 300 7.47 -22.61 11.55
CA TYR A 300 6.65 -23.76 11.15
C TYR A 300 7.41 -24.78 10.30
N GLU A 301 8.35 -24.34 9.47
CA GLU A 301 9.30 -25.21 8.77
C GLU A 301 10.15 -26.01 9.76
N SER A 302 10.64 -25.37 10.83
CA SER A 302 11.39 -26.06 11.90
C SER A 302 10.54 -27.12 12.62
N LEU A 303 9.23 -26.91 12.69
CA LEU A 303 8.25 -27.87 13.24
C LEU A 303 7.84 -28.94 12.22
N LYS A 304 8.40 -28.91 10.99
CA LYS A 304 8.10 -29.84 9.88
C LYS A 304 6.63 -29.79 9.42
N ILE A 305 6.02 -28.62 9.49
CA ILE A 305 4.72 -28.37 8.89
C ILE A 305 4.93 -28.22 7.38
N ASN A 306 4.02 -28.75 6.56
CA ASN A 306 4.17 -28.66 5.11
C ASN A 306 3.89 -27.25 4.59
N ASP A 307 4.43 -26.92 3.41
CA ASP A 307 4.38 -25.60 2.81
C ASP A 307 2.96 -25.11 2.53
N ILE A 308 2.04 -26.01 2.14
CA ILE A 308 0.64 -25.67 1.86
C ILE A 308 -0.05 -25.20 3.14
N ALA A 309 0.11 -25.97 4.22
CA ALA A 309 -0.44 -25.61 5.52
C ALA A 309 0.16 -24.30 6.06
N ILE A 310 1.47 -24.10 5.89
CA ILE A 310 2.16 -22.85 6.27
C ILE A 310 1.55 -21.68 5.52
N LYS A 311 1.42 -21.80 4.19
CA LYS A 311 0.83 -20.73 3.36
C LYS A 311 -0.60 -20.42 3.78
N THR A 312 -1.43 -21.42 4.02
CA THR A 312 -2.82 -21.25 4.47
C THR A 312 -2.89 -20.55 5.83
N LEU A 313 -2.02 -20.95 6.78
CA LEU A 313 -1.96 -20.32 8.10
C LEU A 313 -1.51 -18.86 8.01
N ILE A 314 -0.52 -18.55 7.17
CA ILE A 314 -0.05 -17.17 6.98
C ILE A 314 -1.14 -16.32 6.32
N GLN A 315 -1.88 -16.84 5.35
CA GLN A 315 -2.96 -16.10 4.68
C GLN A 315 -4.16 -15.79 5.59
N ASN A 316 -4.32 -16.52 6.70
CA ASN A 316 -5.41 -16.33 7.64
C ASN A 316 -4.89 -16.10 9.06
N ARG A 317 -4.80 -14.83 9.46
CA ARG A 317 -4.26 -14.42 10.77
C ARG A 317 -5.03 -15.02 11.96
N GLU A 318 -6.35 -15.16 11.86
CA GLU A 318 -7.16 -15.73 12.96
C GLU A 318 -6.88 -17.22 13.11
N LEU A 319 -6.83 -17.95 12.00
CA LEU A 319 -6.46 -19.36 11.98
C LEU A 319 -5.04 -19.58 12.51
N ASN A 320 -4.10 -18.72 12.14
CA ASN A 320 -2.73 -18.75 12.65
C ASN A 320 -2.67 -18.51 14.16
N ASN A 321 -3.40 -17.54 14.68
CA ASN A 321 -3.46 -17.28 16.12
C ASN A 321 -4.04 -18.48 16.88
N PHE A 322 -5.10 -19.08 16.36
CA PHE A 322 -5.66 -20.32 16.91
C PHE A 322 -4.64 -21.45 16.90
N PHE A 323 -3.93 -21.64 15.79
CA PHE A 323 -2.89 -22.66 15.65
C PHE A 323 -1.71 -22.45 16.61
N LYS A 324 -1.26 -21.21 16.81
CA LYS A 324 -0.25 -20.87 17.82
C LYS A 324 -0.66 -21.31 19.23
N ILE A 325 -1.93 -21.08 19.60
CA ILE A 325 -2.46 -21.50 20.91
C ILE A 325 -2.43 -23.03 21.04
N LEU A 326 -2.78 -23.75 19.96
CA LEU A 326 -2.72 -25.20 19.95
C LEU A 326 -1.27 -25.73 20.09
N ILE A 327 -0.32 -25.16 19.38
CA ILE A 327 1.11 -25.52 19.52
C ILE A 327 1.56 -25.34 20.97
N LEU A 328 1.26 -24.20 21.58
CA LEU A 328 1.66 -23.91 22.96
C LEU A 328 1.04 -24.86 23.99
N ARG A 329 -0.16 -25.38 23.73
CA ARG A 329 -0.85 -26.31 24.62
C ARG A 329 -0.48 -27.79 24.42
N PHE A 330 -0.12 -28.17 23.20
CA PHE A 330 0.04 -29.57 22.80
C PHE A 330 1.44 -29.89 22.25
N LEU A 331 2.48 -29.42 22.87
CA LEU A 331 3.91 -29.57 22.50
C LEU A 331 4.41 -31.00 22.14
N SER A 332 3.52 -31.95 21.85
CA SER A 332 3.93 -33.28 21.35
C SER A 332 3.93 -33.30 19.80
N THR A 333 5.04 -33.71 19.23
CA THR A 333 5.27 -33.85 17.77
C THR A 333 4.15 -34.65 17.06
N LYS A 334 3.50 -35.58 17.76
CA LYS A 334 2.38 -36.39 17.26
C LYS A 334 1.10 -35.56 17.00
N ALA A 335 0.78 -34.62 17.89
CA ALA A 335 -0.41 -33.78 17.76
C ALA A 335 -0.26 -32.80 16.61
N LEU A 336 0.94 -32.25 16.40
CA LEU A 336 1.26 -31.35 15.29
C LEU A 336 1.15 -32.07 13.93
N THR A 337 1.63 -33.30 13.83
CA THR A 337 1.53 -34.11 12.60
C THR A 337 0.10 -34.52 12.29
N MET A 338 -0.72 -34.81 13.32
CA MET A 338 -2.16 -35.08 13.13
C MET A 338 -2.91 -33.84 12.67
N PHE A 339 -2.61 -32.68 13.24
CA PHE A 339 -3.30 -31.42 12.88
C PHE A 339 -2.91 -30.97 11.47
N SER A 340 -1.64 -31.10 11.07
CA SER A 340 -1.22 -30.85 9.67
C SER A 340 -2.00 -31.70 8.67
N LYS A 341 -2.21 -33.00 8.96
CA LYS A 341 -3.02 -33.87 8.11
C LYS A 341 -4.50 -33.47 8.05
N VAL A 342 -5.09 -33.11 9.19
CA VAL A 342 -6.49 -32.66 9.24
C VAL A 342 -6.65 -31.34 8.47
N LEU A 343 -5.67 -30.42 8.57
CA LEU A 343 -5.69 -29.17 7.82
C LEU A 343 -5.61 -29.43 6.31
N ASP A 344 -4.76 -30.36 5.87
CA ASP A 344 -4.65 -30.79 4.48
C ASP A 344 -5.97 -31.40 3.96
N GLU A 345 -6.63 -32.22 4.77
CA GLU A 345 -7.94 -32.81 4.42
C GLU A 345 -9.04 -31.74 4.31
N VAL A 346 -9.07 -30.75 5.23
CA VAL A 346 -10.04 -29.65 5.21
C VAL A 346 -9.83 -28.74 4.01
N ILE A 347 -8.58 -28.45 3.65
CA ILE A 347 -8.24 -27.64 2.47
C ILE A 347 -8.66 -28.38 1.18
N THR A 348 -8.42 -29.68 1.11
CA THR A 348 -8.76 -30.52 -0.07
C THR A 348 -10.28 -30.71 -0.23
N LEU A 349 -11.06 -30.59 0.85
CA LEU A 349 -12.52 -30.70 0.83
C LEU A 349 -13.23 -29.36 0.60
N GLY A 350 -12.49 -28.26 0.64
CA GLY A 350 -12.99 -26.89 0.42
C GLY A 350 -12.79 -26.36 -1.00
N GLU A 351 -12.11 -27.13 -1.87
CA GLU A 351 -12.05 -26.97 -3.32
C GLU A 351 -13.18 -27.77 -4.00
#